data_144f810178574401b1402800d70f5e9d
#
_entry.id   144f810178574401b1402800d70f5e9d
#
_cell.length_a   1.000
_cell.length_b   1.000
_cell.length_c   1.000
_cell.angle_alpha   90.00
_cell.angle_beta   90.00
_cell.angle_gamma   90.00
#
_symmetry.space_group_name_H-M   'P 1'
#
loop_
_entity.id
_entity.type
_entity.pdbx_description
1 polymer ?
#
loop_
_entity_poly.entity_id
_entity_poly.type
_entity_poly.pdbx_seq_one_letter_code
_entity_poly.pdbx_strand_id
1 'polypeptide(L)'
;MQEIIFIDEGSFPTPEGVTREWVQGAAENRDEDEKLFSIIREAFQIKIDAGVQVPTYPQFRDMIGQFFDIIKDEKNCHEPYVLKEERATILELEAIDEVAKQYKIETGKTLEVRVCIAGPTDMYFQAFGATAFVDAYNILAEDIEKFIKQAFKTAKNFKIKVIALDEIGLGLNNKIQFSDDEIISALTVASTFARQQGTDVEIHLYSPLKYELICETPINVIGFEYAGNPSYIDL
;
A
#
# COMPACT_ATOMS: atom_id res chain seq x y z
N MET A 1 -14.87 -11.92 24.31
CA MET A 1 -14.02 -10.74 24.02
C MET A 1 -13.49 -10.96 22.62
N GLN A 2 -13.62 -9.97 21.74
CA GLN A 2 -12.92 -10.01 20.44
C GLN A 2 -11.42 -9.91 20.69
N GLU A 3 -10.63 -10.75 20.05
CA GLU A 3 -9.16 -10.71 20.15
C GLU A 3 -8.67 -9.45 19.42
N ILE A 4 -7.82 -8.66 20.08
CA ILE A 4 -7.18 -7.51 19.46
C ILE A 4 -6.00 -8.03 18.65
N ILE A 5 -5.97 -7.73 17.36
CA ILE A 5 -4.88 -8.09 16.46
C ILE A 5 -3.93 -6.89 16.32
N PHE A 6 -2.64 -7.12 16.54
CA PHE A 6 -1.61 -6.09 16.35
C PHE A 6 -1.16 -6.07 14.88
N ILE A 7 -1.36 -4.90 14.26
CA ILE A 7 -0.94 -4.56 12.89
C ILE A 7 -0.04 -3.34 12.99
N ASP A 8 0.98 -3.23 12.15
CA ASP A 8 1.79 -2.01 12.01
C ASP A 8 1.54 -1.29 10.70
N GLU A 9 1.89 -0.01 10.62
CA GLU A 9 1.63 0.83 9.44
C GLU A 9 2.69 0.73 8.35
N GLY A 10 3.81 0.05 8.58
CA GLY A 10 4.84 -0.17 7.59
C GLY A 10 6.06 0.72 7.71
N SER A 11 5.93 1.98 8.16
CA SER A 11 7.08 2.86 8.38
C SER A 11 8.11 2.20 9.30
N PHE A 12 9.37 2.18 8.87
CA PHE A 12 10.46 1.59 9.63
C PHE A 12 11.72 2.44 9.49
N PRO A 13 12.51 2.64 10.57
CA PRO A 13 13.74 3.40 10.48
C PRO A 13 14.76 2.68 9.60
N THR A 14 15.47 3.45 8.75
CA THR A 14 16.59 2.89 7.99
C THR A 14 17.72 2.49 8.94
N PRO A 15 18.44 1.38 8.66
CA PRO A 15 19.62 1.00 9.43
C PRO A 15 20.71 2.09 9.41
N GLU A 16 21.60 2.04 10.39
CA GLU A 16 22.74 2.97 10.45
C GLU A 16 23.57 2.94 9.16
N GLY A 17 23.85 4.11 8.61
CA GLY A 17 24.57 4.27 7.35
C GLY A 17 23.78 4.02 6.07
N VAL A 18 22.49 3.73 6.16
CA VAL A 18 21.57 3.58 5.03
C VAL A 18 20.73 4.84 4.90
N THR A 19 20.86 5.54 3.78
CA THR A 19 20.03 6.73 3.49
C THR A 19 18.86 6.40 2.58
N ARG A 20 17.85 7.25 2.57
CA ARG A 20 16.69 7.08 1.67
C ARG A 20 17.12 7.16 0.20
N GLU A 21 18.07 8.03 -0.12
CA GLU A 21 18.62 8.17 -1.47
C GLU A 21 19.32 6.89 -1.93
N TRP A 22 20.06 6.24 -1.02
CA TRP A 22 20.68 4.94 -1.33
C TRP A 22 19.59 3.86 -1.57
N VAL A 23 18.57 3.80 -0.72
CA VAL A 23 17.44 2.85 -0.90
C VAL A 23 16.76 3.04 -2.25
N GLN A 24 16.48 4.29 -2.63
CA GLN A 24 15.87 4.60 -3.92
C GLN A 24 16.78 4.17 -5.09
N GLY A 25 18.06 4.50 -5.04
CA GLY A 25 19.01 4.10 -6.06
C GLY A 25 19.20 2.57 -6.17
N ALA A 26 19.21 1.86 -5.04
CA ALA A 26 19.27 0.41 -5.02
C ALA A 26 17.99 -0.25 -5.59
N ALA A 27 16.82 0.32 -5.33
CA ALA A 27 15.57 -0.18 -5.89
C ALA A 27 15.48 0.01 -7.42
N GLU A 28 16.17 1.00 -7.97
CA GLU A 28 16.25 1.26 -9.42
C GLU A 28 17.35 0.42 -10.10
N ASN A 29 18.39 0.05 -9.35
CA ASN A 29 19.56 -0.66 -9.86
C ASN A 29 19.59 -2.10 -9.35
N ARG A 30 19.17 -3.05 -10.18
CA ARG A 30 19.09 -4.46 -9.82
C ARG A 30 20.43 -5.11 -9.40
N ASP A 31 21.56 -4.48 -9.66
CA ASP A 31 22.87 -4.98 -9.21
C ASP A 31 23.07 -4.81 -7.68
N GLU A 32 22.26 -4.00 -7.01
CA GLU A 32 22.28 -3.78 -5.56
C GLU A 32 21.09 -4.41 -4.81
N ASP A 33 20.21 -5.12 -5.50
CA ASP A 33 18.98 -5.72 -4.97
C ASP A 33 19.23 -6.58 -3.72
N GLU A 34 20.30 -7.40 -3.73
CA GLU A 34 20.52 -8.35 -2.63
C GLU A 34 20.80 -7.65 -1.29
N LYS A 35 21.55 -6.55 -1.29
CA LYS A 35 21.77 -5.76 -0.07
C LYS A 35 20.49 -5.10 0.41
N LEU A 36 19.69 -4.55 -0.51
CA LEU A 36 18.39 -3.96 -0.18
C LEU A 36 17.44 -5.04 0.35
N PHE A 37 17.40 -6.20 -0.29
CA PHE A 37 16.58 -7.33 0.15
C PHE A 37 16.99 -7.83 1.54
N SER A 38 18.31 -7.89 1.85
CA SER A 38 18.77 -8.23 3.20
C SER A 38 18.24 -7.26 4.24
N ILE A 39 18.32 -5.96 3.97
CA ILE A 39 17.80 -4.92 4.87
C ILE A 39 16.29 -5.05 5.07
N ILE A 40 15.53 -5.31 4.00
CA ILE A 40 14.08 -5.49 4.09
C ILE A 40 13.74 -6.75 4.91
N ARG A 41 14.42 -7.87 4.65
CA ARG A 41 14.24 -9.14 5.37
C ARG A 41 14.52 -8.97 6.86
N GLU A 42 15.64 -8.34 7.22
CA GLU A 42 16.03 -8.10 8.61
C GLU A 42 14.99 -7.21 9.34
N ALA A 43 14.57 -6.11 8.72
CA ALA A 43 13.55 -5.23 9.29
C ALA A 43 12.20 -5.94 9.44
N PHE A 44 11.82 -6.77 8.48
CA PHE A 44 10.58 -7.54 8.55
C PHE A 44 10.64 -8.61 9.64
N GLN A 45 11.78 -9.28 9.80
CA GLN A 45 11.98 -10.25 10.87
C GLN A 45 11.87 -9.60 12.26
N ILE A 46 12.42 -8.39 12.44
CA ILE A 46 12.30 -7.62 13.69
C ILE A 46 10.83 -7.39 14.05
N LYS A 47 9.95 -7.09 13.10
CA LYS A 47 8.51 -6.92 13.34
C LYS A 47 7.87 -8.22 13.82
N ILE A 48 8.22 -9.34 13.20
CA ILE A 48 7.73 -10.68 13.59
C ILE A 48 8.19 -11.02 15.00
N ASP A 49 9.47 -10.82 15.30
CA ASP A 49 10.07 -11.10 16.62
C ASP A 49 9.50 -10.20 17.71
N ALA A 50 9.10 -8.98 17.37
CA ALA A 50 8.39 -8.06 18.26
C ALA A 50 6.93 -8.47 18.53
N GLY A 51 6.41 -9.49 17.85
CA GLY A 51 5.06 -10.01 18.05
C GLY A 51 3.98 -9.30 17.25
N VAL A 52 4.32 -8.55 16.20
CA VAL A 52 3.32 -8.01 15.26
C VAL A 52 2.66 -9.19 14.55
N GLN A 53 1.34 -9.31 14.71
CA GLN A 53 0.60 -10.47 14.22
C GLN A 53 0.34 -10.42 12.71
N VAL A 54 0.12 -9.21 12.18
CA VAL A 54 -0.06 -8.95 10.76
C VAL A 54 0.89 -7.84 10.34
N PRO A 55 2.20 -8.14 10.16
CA PRO A 55 3.19 -7.13 9.84
C PRO A 55 3.00 -6.57 8.43
N THR A 56 3.20 -5.27 8.30
CA THR A 56 3.33 -4.60 7.00
C THR A 56 4.79 -4.72 6.52
N TYR A 57 5.02 -4.89 5.23
CA TYR A 57 6.38 -4.84 4.69
C TYR A 57 7.08 -3.52 5.08
N PRO A 58 8.40 -3.52 5.37
CA PRO A 58 9.12 -2.31 5.77
C PRO A 58 9.14 -1.28 4.64
N GLN A 59 8.61 -0.09 4.91
CA GLN A 59 8.57 1.02 3.97
C GLN A 59 9.77 1.94 4.17
N PHE A 60 10.80 1.76 3.37
CA PHE A 60 11.99 2.61 3.35
C PHE A 60 11.95 3.67 2.25
N ARG A 61 11.17 3.43 1.20
CA ARG A 61 11.01 4.33 0.05
C ARG A 61 9.93 5.37 0.31
N ASP A 62 9.88 6.39 -0.52
CA ASP A 62 8.75 7.32 -0.54
C ASP A 62 7.44 6.58 -0.83
N MET A 63 6.43 6.83 -0.02
CA MET A 63 5.19 6.07 -0.04
C MET A 63 4.42 6.19 -1.36
N ILE A 64 4.38 7.38 -1.94
CA ILE A 64 3.71 7.62 -3.23
C ILE A 64 4.68 7.35 -4.36
N GLY A 65 5.92 7.88 -4.26
CA GLY A 65 6.94 7.80 -5.29
C GLY A 65 7.26 6.37 -5.71
N GLN A 66 7.31 5.41 -4.78
CA GLN A 66 7.60 4.01 -5.09
C GLN A 66 6.63 3.37 -6.11
N PHE A 67 5.39 3.84 -6.18
CA PHE A 67 4.39 3.40 -7.15
C PHE A 67 4.36 4.32 -8.36
N PHE A 68 4.35 5.63 -8.10
CA PHE A 68 4.22 6.63 -9.15
C PHE A 68 5.41 6.63 -10.12
N ASP A 69 6.63 6.37 -9.64
CA ASP A 69 7.83 6.27 -10.47
C ASP A 69 7.74 5.11 -11.47
N ILE A 70 7.03 4.03 -11.10
CA ILE A 70 6.75 2.91 -12.02
C ILE A 70 5.72 3.32 -13.07
N ILE A 71 4.64 4.01 -12.66
CA ILE A 71 3.54 4.42 -13.54
C ILE A 71 4.00 5.49 -14.54
N LYS A 72 4.85 6.43 -14.14
CA LYS A 72 5.32 7.50 -15.04
C LYS A 72 6.37 7.06 -16.05
N ASP A 73 7.02 5.90 -15.87
CA ASP A 73 7.99 5.37 -16.84
C ASP A 73 7.24 4.73 -18.03
N GLU A 74 7.28 5.40 -19.18
CA GLU A 74 6.61 4.97 -20.42
C GLU A 74 6.95 3.52 -20.82
N LYS A 75 8.13 3.01 -20.45
CA LYS A 75 8.52 1.61 -20.72
C LYS A 75 7.63 0.61 -20.01
N ASN A 76 7.08 1.00 -18.86
CA ASN A 76 6.19 0.18 -18.06
C ASN A 76 4.72 0.28 -18.49
N CYS A 77 4.38 1.21 -19.39
CA CYS A 77 3.01 1.52 -19.77
C CYS A 77 2.67 1.10 -21.21
N HIS A 78 1.40 0.88 -21.49
CA HIS A 78 0.86 0.72 -22.84
C HIS A 78 0.59 2.08 -23.49
N GLU A 79 0.08 3.02 -22.68
CA GLU A 79 -0.23 4.41 -23.00
C GLU A 79 0.16 5.26 -21.79
N PRO A 80 0.25 6.59 -21.89
CA PRO A 80 0.58 7.44 -20.75
C PRO A 80 -0.27 7.11 -19.51
N TYR A 81 0.39 6.74 -18.42
CA TYR A 81 -0.21 6.32 -17.14
C TYR A 81 -1.04 5.03 -17.19
N VAL A 82 -1.10 4.27 -18.29
CA VAL A 82 -1.76 2.96 -18.35
C VAL A 82 -0.72 1.87 -18.14
N LEU A 83 -0.49 1.50 -16.89
CA LEU A 83 0.55 0.56 -16.49
C LEU A 83 0.29 -0.85 -17.07
N LYS A 84 1.33 -1.53 -17.51
CA LYS A 84 1.29 -2.96 -17.80
C LYS A 84 1.18 -3.75 -16.51
N GLU A 85 0.25 -4.70 -16.42
CA GLU A 85 -0.01 -5.42 -15.17
C GLU A 85 1.24 -6.11 -14.62
N GLU A 86 2.07 -6.71 -15.49
CA GLU A 86 3.31 -7.38 -15.07
C GLU A 86 4.40 -6.42 -14.57
N ARG A 87 4.22 -5.12 -14.73
CA ARG A 87 5.12 -4.07 -14.23
C ARG A 87 4.68 -3.48 -12.89
N ALA A 88 3.46 -3.75 -12.46
CA ALA A 88 2.91 -3.29 -11.19
C ALA A 88 3.49 -4.05 -9.99
N THR A 89 4.81 -4.06 -9.81
CA THR A 89 5.49 -4.86 -8.79
C THR A 89 5.81 -4.04 -7.55
N ILE A 90 5.73 -4.69 -6.39
CA ILE A 90 6.17 -4.16 -5.09
C ILE A 90 7.38 -4.97 -4.68
N LEU A 91 8.57 -4.36 -4.81
CA LEU A 91 9.87 -5.01 -4.61
C LEU A 91 9.98 -5.68 -3.24
N GLU A 92 9.49 -5.01 -2.22
CA GLU A 92 9.55 -5.47 -0.84
C GLU A 92 8.83 -6.81 -0.63
N LEU A 93 7.79 -7.09 -1.40
CA LEU A 93 7.03 -8.35 -1.27
C LEU A 93 7.85 -9.57 -1.71
N GLU A 94 8.75 -9.41 -2.68
CA GLU A 94 9.67 -10.47 -3.08
C GLU A 94 10.63 -10.82 -1.93
N ALA A 95 11.17 -9.80 -1.26
CA ALA A 95 12.07 -10.00 -0.13
C ALA A 95 11.38 -10.67 1.07
N ILE A 96 10.16 -10.23 1.43
CA ILE A 96 9.45 -10.79 2.58
C ILE A 96 8.87 -12.18 2.32
N ASP A 97 8.65 -12.58 1.06
CA ASP A 97 8.17 -13.93 0.73
C ASP A 97 9.18 -15.02 1.16
N GLU A 98 10.49 -14.69 1.12
CA GLU A 98 11.55 -15.58 1.63
C GLU A 98 11.48 -15.71 3.15
N VAL A 99 11.26 -14.62 3.88
CA VAL A 99 11.08 -14.64 5.34
C VAL A 99 9.83 -15.44 5.71
N ALA A 100 8.74 -15.24 5.00
CA ALA A 100 7.50 -15.97 5.21
C ALA A 100 7.65 -17.48 4.95
N LYS A 101 8.46 -17.87 3.96
CA LYS A 101 8.81 -19.25 3.71
C LYS A 101 9.54 -19.87 4.90
N GLN A 102 10.53 -19.17 5.44
CA GLN A 102 11.28 -19.63 6.60
C GLN A 102 10.39 -19.70 7.84
N TYR A 103 9.57 -18.68 8.10
CA TYR A 103 8.58 -18.68 9.17
C TYR A 103 7.66 -19.90 9.12
N LYS A 104 7.19 -20.25 7.92
CA LYS A 104 6.33 -21.44 7.74
C LYS A 104 7.06 -22.75 8.04
N ILE A 105 8.34 -22.86 7.69
CA ILE A 105 9.18 -24.03 8.00
C ILE A 105 9.35 -24.17 9.53
N GLU A 106 9.62 -23.08 10.22
CA GLU A 106 9.91 -23.07 11.66
C GLU A 106 8.67 -23.24 12.53
N THR A 107 7.56 -22.63 12.14
CA THR A 107 6.34 -22.58 12.97
C THR A 107 5.22 -23.51 12.51
N GLY A 108 5.28 -23.99 11.27
CA GLY A 108 4.18 -24.71 10.62
C GLY A 108 2.99 -23.85 10.24
N LYS A 109 3.06 -22.52 10.44
CA LYS A 109 1.96 -21.56 10.18
C LYS A 109 2.26 -20.71 8.96
N THR A 110 1.21 -20.31 8.25
CA THR A 110 1.33 -19.29 7.19
C THR A 110 1.26 -17.92 7.81
N LEU A 111 2.24 -17.06 7.50
CA LEU A 111 2.27 -15.68 7.95
C LEU A 111 1.15 -14.88 7.27
N GLU A 112 0.42 -14.08 8.01
CA GLU A 112 -0.53 -13.10 7.50
C GLU A 112 0.17 -11.74 7.41
N VAL A 113 -0.03 -11.01 6.31
CA VAL A 113 0.69 -9.78 5.98
C VAL A 113 -0.29 -8.68 5.59
N ARG A 114 -0.03 -7.45 6.01
CA ARG A 114 -0.68 -6.24 5.49
C ARG A 114 0.17 -5.67 4.36
N VAL A 115 -0.46 -5.36 3.23
CA VAL A 115 0.17 -4.72 2.07
C VAL A 115 -0.39 -3.32 1.92
N CYS A 116 0.46 -2.32 2.01
CA CYS A 116 0.10 -0.92 1.91
C CYS A 116 0.44 -0.38 0.52
N ILE A 117 -0.48 0.35 -0.09
CA ILE A 117 -0.35 0.95 -1.42
C ILE A 117 -0.92 2.37 -1.34
N ALA A 118 -0.26 3.34 -1.97
CA ALA A 118 -0.83 4.69 -2.08
C ALA A 118 -2.17 4.64 -2.81
N GLY A 119 -3.17 5.33 -2.28
CA GLY A 119 -4.50 5.35 -2.86
C GLY A 119 -4.62 6.22 -4.11
N PRO A 120 -5.73 6.11 -4.86
CA PRO A 120 -5.90 6.81 -6.13
C PRO A 120 -5.86 8.33 -6.00
N THR A 121 -6.35 8.90 -4.89
CA THR A 121 -6.38 10.36 -4.71
C THR A 121 -4.98 10.93 -4.47
N ASP A 122 -4.17 10.25 -3.65
CA ASP A 122 -2.79 10.66 -3.38
C ASP A 122 -1.91 10.52 -4.63
N MET A 123 -2.06 9.42 -5.37
CA MET A 123 -1.39 9.22 -6.66
C MET A 123 -1.77 10.30 -7.66
N TYR A 124 -3.07 10.61 -7.74
CA TYR A 124 -3.57 11.66 -8.64
C TYR A 124 -3.01 13.03 -8.28
N PHE A 125 -3.02 13.40 -6.99
CA PHE A 125 -2.51 14.68 -6.53
C PHE A 125 -1.03 14.86 -6.84
N GLN A 126 -0.24 13.79 -6.68
CA GLN A 126 1.18 13.78 -7.03
C GLN A 126 1.42 14.02 -8.53
N ALA A 127 0.55 13.47 -9.39
CA ALA A 127 0.68 13.56 -10.84
C ALA A 127 0.18 14.89 -11.42
N PHE A 128 -0.98 15.35 -10.97
CA PHE A 128 -1.77 16.41 -11.63
C PHE A 128 -2.11 17.59 -10.71
N GLY A 129 -1.77 17.52 -9.42
CA GLY A 129 -2.14 18.54 -8.44
C GLY A 129 -3.66 18.65 -8.27
N ALA A 130 -4.17 19.87 -8.16
CA ALA A 130 -5.59 20.14 -7.86
C ALA A 130 -6.52 20.17 -9.10
N THR A 131 -5.99 20.09 -10.32
CA THR A 131 -6.81 20.12 -11.54
C THR A 131 -7.50 18.76 -11.74
N ALA A 132 -8.82 18.72 -11.85
CA ALA A 132 -9.56 17.46 -11.98
C ALA A 132 -9.64 16.97 -13.44
N PHE A 133 -9.04 15.81 -13.70
CA PHE A 133 -9.18 15.05 -14.95
C PHE A 133 -9.69 13.65 -14.58
N VAL A 134 -10.99 13.44 -14.67
CA VAL A 134 -11.67 12.21 -14.20
C VAL A 134 -11.12 10.95 -14.86
N ASP A 135 -10.84 10.99 -16.16
CA ASP A 135 -10.28 9.84 -16.87
C ASP A 135 -8.91 9.43 -16.32
N ALA A 136 -8.04 10.41 -16.01
CA ALA A 136 -6.73 10.14 -15.42
C ALA A 136 -6.87 9.57 -13.99
N TYR A 137 -7.84 10.04 -13.23
CA TYR A 137 -8.13 9.51 -11.90
C TYR A 137 -8.56 8.05 -11.94
N ASN A 138 -9.45 7.70 -12.87
CA ASN A 138 -9.89 6.32 -13.09
C ASN A 138 -8.73 5.41 -13.54
N ILE A 139 -7.87 5.87 -14.45
CA ILE A 139 -6.67 5.13 -14.88
C ILE A 139 -5.76 4.82 -13.69
N LEU A 140 -5.51 5.78 -12.80
CA LEU A 140 -4.69 5.54 -11.61
C LEU A 140 -5.34 4.54 -10.64
N ALA A 141 -6.67 4.56 -10.49
CA ALA A 141 -7.38 3.56 -9.70
C ALA A 141 -7.24 2.14 -10.28
N GLU A 142 -7.30 2.00 -11.61
CA GLU A 142 -7.05 0.74 -12.31
C GLU A 142 -5.59 0.28 -12.14
N ASP A 143 -4.64 1.19 -12.13
CA ASP A 143 -3.23 0.87 -11.94
C ASP A 143 -2.96 0.38 -10.50
N ILE A 144 -3.63 0.96 -9.51
CA ILE A 144 -3.59 0.46 -8.14
C ILE A 144 -4.14 -0.97 -8.05
N GLU A 145 -5.25 -1.27 -8.73
CA GLU A 145 -5.76 -2.64 -8.82
C GLU A 145 -4.71 -3.60 -9.41
N LYS A 146 -3.93 -3.17 -10.41
CA LYS A 146 -2.84 -3.98 -10.99
C LYS A 146 -1.73 -4.27 -9.96
N PHE A 147 -1.33 -3.27 -9.14
CA PHE A 147 -0.39 -3.51 -8.04
C PHE A 147 -0.94 -4.54 -7.04
N ILE A 148 -2.22 -4.45 -6.70
CA ILE A 148 -2.88 -5.42 -5.83
C ILE A 148 -2.84 -6.82 -6.46
N LYS A 149 -3.21 -6.95 -7.73
CA LYS A 149 -3.17 -8.24 -8.46
C LYS A 149 -1.76 -8.84 -8.47
N GLN A 150 -0.73 -8.03 -8.69
CA GLN A 150 0.65 -8.51 -8.66
C GLN A 150 1.11 -8.86 -7.24
N ALA A 151 0.68 -8.13 -6.21
CA ALA A 151 0.96 -8.50 -4.82
C ALA A 151 0.43 -9.91 -4.50
N PHE A 152 -0.79 -10.25 -4.93
CA PHE A 152 -1.34 -11.60 -4.78
C PHE A 152 -0.55 -12.67 -5.55
N LYS A 153 0.00 -12.34 -6.73
CA LYS A 153 0.86 -13.25 -7.50
C LYS A 153 2.23 -13.47 -6.84
N THR A 154 2.75 -12.44 -6.16
CA THR A 154 4.03 -12.50 -5.44
C THR A 154 3.91 -13.27 -4.14
N ALA A 155 2.78 -13.21 -3.45
CA ALA A 155 2.49 -13.86 -2.17
C ALA A 155 2.40 -15.39 -2.29
N LYS A 156 3.56 -16.09 -2.37
CA LYS A 156 3.62 -17.56 -2.49
C LYS A 156 3.66 -18.25 -1.14
N ASN A 157 4.31 -17.63 -0.16
CA ASN A 157 4.57 -18.21 1.16
C ASN A 157 3.85 -17.49 2.30
N PHE A 158 3.24 -16.35 2.04
CA PHE A 158 2.39 -15.61 2.99
C PHE A 158 0.98 -15.43 2.45
N LYS A 159 0.06 -15.02 3.32
CA LYS A 159 -1.31 -14.67 2.96
C LYS A 159 -1.48 -13.16 3.15
N ILE A 160 -1.99 -12.47 2.14
CA ILE A 160 -2.40 -11.08 2.29
C ILE A 160 -3.68 -11.06 3.12
N LYS A 161 -3.59 -10.53 4.33
CA LYS A 161 -4.70 -10.39 5.26
C LYS A 161 -5.43 -9.07 5.06
N VAL A 162 -4.68 -8.01 4.81
CA VAL A 162 -5.19 -6.65 4.63
C VAL A 162 -4.47 -6.01 3.44
N ILE A 163 -5.22 -5.41 2.53
CA ILE A 163 -4.73 -4.37 1.62
C ILE A 163 -5.08 -3.02 2.23
N ALA A 164 -4.10 -2.17 2.47
CA ALA A 164 -4.31 -0.81 2.92
C ALA A 164 -4.10 0.17 1.78
N LEU A 165 -5.08 1.02 1.55
CA LEU A 165 -5.01 2.16 0.64
C LEU A 165 -4.71 3.41 1.48
N ASP A 166 -3.51 3.97 1.33
CA ASP A 166 -3.13 5.22 1.99
C ASP A 166 -3.69 6.40 1.21
N GLU A 167 -4.64 7.10 1.82
CA GLU A 167 -5.39 8.22 1.25
C GLU A 167 -5.27 9.46 2.15
N ILE A 168 -4.04 9.95 2.32
CA ILE A 168 -3.72 11.10 3.18
C ILE A 168 -4.42 12.36 2.66
N GLY A 169 -4.45 12.51 1.33
CA GLY A 169 -5.00 13.68 0.65
C GLY A 169 -6.52 13.76 0.65
N LEU A 170 -7.20 12.65 0.82
CA LEU A 170 -8.65 12.58 0.65
C LEU A 170 -9.44 13.42 1.67
N GLY A 171 -8.90 13.68 2.83
CA GLY A 171 -9.54 14.51 3.85
C GLY A 171 -8.86 15.84 4.11
N LEU A 172 -7.54 15.98 3.83
CA LEU A 172 -6.76 17.16 4.15
C LEU A 172 -6.91 18.30 3.11
N ASN A 173 -7.27 17.96 1.89
CA ASN A 173 -7.30 18.91 0.78
C ASN A 173 -8.65 18.90 0.07
N ASN A 174 -9.57 19.74 0.53
CA ASN A 174 -10.76 20.12 -0.24
C ASN A 174 -10.42 20.82 -1.58
N LYS A 175 -9.19 20.66 -2.08
CA LYS A 175 -8.71 21.30 -3.31
C LYS A 175 -8.88 20.42 -4.54
N ILE A 176 -8.99 19.09 -4.39
CA ILE A 176 -9.31 18.20 -5.51
C ILE A 176 -10.82 18.25 -5.70
N GLN A 177 -11.24 18.65 -6.89
CA GLN A 177 -12.65 18.88 -7.21
C GLN A 177 -13.30 17.63 -7.83
N PHE A 178 -13.05 16.46 -7.25
CA PHE A 178 -13.83 15.27 -7.60
C PHE A 178 -15.14 15.23 -6.80
N SER A 179 -16.21 14.81 -7.45
CA SER A 179 -17.47 14.52 -6.79
C SER A 179 -17.38 13.28 -5.90
N ASP A 180 -18.29 13.15 -4.95
CA ASP A 180 -18.37 11.96 -4.11
C ASP A 180 -18.53 10.68 -4.97
N ASP A 181 -19.32 10.71 -6.04
CA ASP A 181 -19.52 9.58 -6.97
C ASP A 181 -18.22 9.17 -7.69
N GLU A 182 -17.38 10.14 -8.10
CA GLU A 182 -16.10 9.89 -8.74
C GLU A 182 -15.10 9.26 -7.77
N ILE A 183 -15.08 9.72 -6.52
CA ILE A 183 -14.25 9.15 -5.46
C ILE A 183 -14.70 7.72 -5.14
N ILE A 184 -16.00 7.49 -4.95
CA ILE A 184 -16.60 6.16 -4.73
C ILE A 184 -16.22 5.22 -5.87
N SER A 185 -16.32 5.68 -7.12
CA SER A 185 -15.97 4.89 -8.29
C SER A 185 -14.50 4.46 -8.27
N ALA A 186 -13.58 5.39 -8.04
CA ALA A 186 -12.14 5.11 -8.01
C ALA A 186 -11.75 4.17 -6.87
N LEU A 187 -12.26 4.41 -5.66
CA LEU A 187 -12.03 3.54 -4.50
C LEU A 187 -12.64 2.14 -4.71
N THR A 188 -13.80 2.06 -5.38
CA THR A 188 -14.44 0.78 -5.74
C THR A 188 -13.57 -0.02 -6.69
N VAL A 189 -13.04 0.60 -7.74
CA VAL A 189 -12.11 -0.05 -8.67
C VAL A 189 -10.87 -0.56 -7.94
N ALA A 190 -10.21 0.29 -7.15
CA ALA A 190 -9.00 -0.07 -6.44
C ALA A 190 -9.19 -1.21 -5.40
N SER A 191 -10.39 -1.36 -4.82
CA SER A 191 -10.64 -2.29 -3.71
C SER A 191 -11.33 -3.60 -4.09
N THR A 192 -12.07 -3.63 -5.19
CA THR A 192 -12.96 -4.75 -5.56
C THR A 192 -12.21 -6.07 -5.68
N PHE A 193 -11.07 -6.11 -6.37
CA PHE A 193 -10.32 -7.37 -6.56
C PHE A 193 -9.90 -7.98 -5.23
N ALA A 194 -9.33 -7.21 -4.31
CA ALA A 194 -8.89 -7.70 -3.01
C ALA A 194 -10.05 -8.28 -2.19
N ARG A 195 -11.20 -7.61 -2.20
CA ARG A 195 -12.43 -8.10 -1.55
C ARG A 195 -12.93 -9.40 -2.13
N GLN A 196 -12.87 -9.56 -3.45
CA GLN A 196 -13.21 -10.82 -4.13
C GLN A 196 -12.29 -11.97 -3.74
N GLN A 197 -11.03 -11.69 -3.36
CA GLN A 197 -10.11 -12.69 -2.80
C GLN A 197 -10.38 -13.01 -1.31
N GLY A 198 -11.36 -12.38 -0.68
CA GLY A 198 -11.66 -12.55 0.75
C GLY A 198 -10.68 -11.83 1.67
N THR A 199 -9.95 -10.84 1.15
CA THR A 199 -8.99 -10.01 1.90
C THR A 199 -9.71 -8.76 2.41
N ASP A 200 -9.39 -8.32 3.61
CA ASP A 200 -9.87 -7.04 4.13
C ASP A 200 -9.20 -5.88 3.38
N VAL A 201 -9.96 -4.84 3.12
CA VAL A 201 -9.44 -3.59 2.52
C VAL A 201 -9.61 -2.46 3.52
N GLU A 202 -8.49 -1.90 3.90
CA GLU A 202 -8.39 -0.73 4.76
C GLU A 202 -8.22 0.53 3.93
N ILE A 203 -8.91 1.60 4.32
CA ILE A 203 -8.54 2.95 3.93
C ILE A 203 -7.85 3.62 5.11
N HIS A 204 -6.63 4.10 4.90
CA HIS A 204 -5.85 4.79 5.93
C HIS A 204 -5.92 6.30 5.72
N LEU A 205 -6.46 7.01 6.71
CA LEU A 205 -6.80 8.42 6.64
C LEU A 205 -6.09 9.21 7.76
N TYR A 206 -5.64 10.42 7.44
CA TYR A 206 -5.06 11.36 8.41
C TYR A 206 -6.02 12.49 8.80
N SER A 207 -7.25 12.45 8.30
CA SER A 207 -8.25 13.49 8.57
C SER A 207 -9.66 12.92 8.51
N PRO A 208 -10.64 13.56 9.16
CA PRO A 208 -12.02 13.16 9.05
C PRO A 208 -12.48 13.18 7.59
N LEU A 209 -12.98 12.04 7.13
CA LEU A 209 -13.65 11.91 5.86
C LEU A 209 -15.15 11.76 6.13
N LYS A 210 -15.96 12.01 5.11
CA LYS A 210 -17.35 11.57 5.08
C LYS A 210 -17.39 10.04 5.08
N TYR A 211 -17.55 9.43 6.26
CA TYR A 211 -17.55 7.95 6.40
C TYR A 211 -18.65 7.31 5.55
N GLU A 212 -19.75 8.03 5.31
CA GLU A 212 -20.85 7.59 4.44
C GLU A 212 -20.33 7.25 3.04
N LEU A 213 -19.40 8.03 2.52
CA LEU A 213 -18.77 7.78 1.21
C LEU A 213 -18.04 6.43 1.20
N ILE A 214 -17.30 6.10 2.26
CA ILE A 214 -16.60 4.81 2.36
C ILE A 214 -17.58 3.65 2.44
N CYS A 215 -18.73 3.82 3.12
CA CYS A 215 -19.77 2.79 3.21
C CYS A 215 -20.38 2.41 1.86
N GLU A 216 -20.25 3.24 0.83
CA GLU A 216 -20.70 2.96 -0.54
C GLU A 216 -19.66 2.20 -1.37
N THR A 217 -18.47 1.91 -0.81
CA THR A 217 -17.38 1.19 -1.46
C THR A 217 -17.24 -0.24 -0.87
N PRO A 218 -16.48 -1.14 -1.52
CA PRO A 218 -16.12 -2.45 -0.95
C PRO A 218 -15.17 -2.39 0.26
N ILE A 219 -14.61 -1.23 0.61
CA ILE A 219 -13.72 -1.04 1.74
C ILE A 219 -14.45 -1.38 3.04
N ASN A 220 -13.80 -2.13 3.94
CA ASN A 220 -14.44 -2.63 5.16
C ASN A 220 -13.64 -2.39 6.43
N VAL A 221 -12.48 -1.73 6.34
CA VAL A 221 -11.66 -1.33 7.48
C VAL A 221 -11.28 0.13 7.32
N ILE A 222 -11.35 0.89 8.41
CA ILE A 222 -10.90 2.29 8.46
C ILE A 222 -9.72 2.36 9.42
N GLY A 223 -8.57 2.80 8.91
CA GLY A 223 -7.39 3.18 9.66
C GLY A 223 -7.32 4.69 9.83
N PHE A 224 -6.94 5.16 11.02
CA PHE A 224 -6.78 6.59 11.28
C PHE A 224 -5.78 6.87 12.39
N GLU A 225 -5.20 8.05 12.36
CA GLU A 225 -4.19 8.53 13.32
C GLU A 225 -4.86 8.95 14.65
N TYR A 226 -5.19 7.94 15.49
CA TYR A 226 -5.84 8.18 16.78
C TYR A 226 -4.93 8.93 17.77
N ALA A 227 -3.64 8.62 17.79
CA ALA A 227 -2.71 9.23 18.73
C ALA A 227 -2.58 10.74 18.49
N GLY A 228 -2.63 11.17 17.23
CA GLY A 228 -2.62 12.59 16.85
C GLY A 228 -3.96 13.29 17.03
N ASN A 229 -5.07 12.56 16.88
CA ASN A 229 -6.41 13.13 17.01
C ASN A 229 -7.44 12.15 17.58
N PRO A 230 -7.52 12.03 18.90
CA PRO A 230 -8.45 11.11 19.58
C PRO A 230 -9.93 11.35 19.27
N SER A 231 -10.32 12.56 18.82
CA SER A 231 -11.72 12.90 18.51
C SER A 231 -12.27 12.18 17.28
N TYR A 232 -11.42 11.52 16.48
CA TYR A 232 -11.88 10.74 15.32
C TYR A 232 -12.72 9.51 15.69
N ILE A 233 -12.69 9.05 16.94
CA ILE A 233 -13.57 7.97 17.42
C ILE A 233 -15.00 8.47 17.71
N ASP A 234 -15.18 9.76 17.93
CA ASP A 234 -16.46 10.34 18.32
C ASP A 234 -17.34 10.70 17.10
N LEU A 235 -16.93 10.32 15.88
CA LEU A 235 -17.63 10.61 14.62
C LEU A 235 -18.53 9.35 14.23
#